data_76d9f4f511016fa1b66df352d3a97219
#
_entry.id   76d9f4f511016fa1b66df352d3a97219
#
_cell.length_a   1.000
_cell.length_b   1.000
_cell.length_c   1.000
_cell.angle_alpha   90.00
_cell.angle_beta   90.00
_cell.angle_gamma   90.00
#
_symmetry.space_group_name_H-M   'P 1'
#
loop_
_entity.id
_entity.type
_entity.pdbx_description
1 polymer ?
#
loop_
_entity_poly.entity_id
_entity_poly.type
_entity_poly.pdbx_seq_one_letter_code
_entity_poly.pdbx_strand_id
1 'polypeptide(L)'
;MAHILVVDDDGDLRALLKTALERDGHQVSLLDRGGAVSEAHCRWADCILLDVMMPGEDGFATCRRIRALAACPILFLTAKTEEANVLTGLGLGGDDYLSKPFRIAELRARVAAHLRRESRAPRSRIRRGGLDFDLEERAVYCGEEPLHLTRSEYAICAHLAAHPAQTFTKEQIYEAVFGFDGTADSSAITEHIKNIRAKLRAVGLSPIQTVWGVGYKWESA
;
A
#
# COMPACT_ATOMS: atom_id res chain seq x y z
N MET A 1 4.79 -18.47 -1.52
CA MET A 1 5.97 -17.98 -2.27
C MET A 1 5.52 -16.72 -3.00
N ALA A 2 6.23 -15.62 -2.86
CA ALA A 2 5.89 -14.34 -3.50
C ALA A 2 7.13 -13.77 -4.21
N HIS A 3 6.91 -12.85 -5.15
CA HIS A 3 7.95 -12.17 -5.92
C HIS A 3 8.18 -10.78 -5.34
N ILE A 4 9.39 -10.50 -4.87
CA ILE A 4 9.74 -9.22 -4.25
C ILE A 4 10.78 -8.51 -5.10
N LEU A 5 10.47 -7.28 -5.53
CA LEU A 5 11.41 -6.40 -6.19
C LEU A 5 12.06 -5.48 -5.15
N VAL A 6 13.38 -5.47 -5.09
CA VAL A 6 14.17 -4.56 -4.24
C VAL A 6 14.90 -3.58 -5.13
N VAL A 7 14.66 -2.30 -4.91
CA VAL A 7 15.27 -1.19 -5.64
C VAL A 7 15.97 -0.27 -4.64
N ASP A 8 17.28 -0.28 -4.63
CA ASP A 8 18.14 0.46 -3.68
C ASP A 8 19.52 0.60 -4.32
N ASP A 9 20.23 1.70 -4.15
CA ASP A 9 21.57 1.88 -4.73
C ASP A 9 22.68 1.24 -3.87
N ASP A 10 22.39 0.96 -2.59
CA ASP A 10 23.30 0.26 -1.68
C ASP A 10 23.35 -1.26 -1.98
N GLY A 11 24.48 -1.72 -2.52
CA GLY A 11 24.72 -3.13 -2.89
C GLY A 11 24.70 -4.08 -1.71
N ASP A 12 25.23 -3.66 -0.55
CA ASP A 12 25.29 -4.49 0.65
C ASP A 12 23.88 -4.67 1.25
N LEU A 13 23.10 -3.59 1.28
CA LEU A 13 21.71 -3.65 1.73
C LEU A 13 20.87 -4.55 0.80
N ARG A 14 21.01 -4.40 -0.53
CA ARG A 14 20.32 -5.29 -1.48
C ARG A 14 20.66 -6.77 -1.23
N ALA A 15 21.94 -7.11 -1.04
CA ALA A 15 22.35 -8.48 -0.77
C ALA A 15 21.79 -9.02 0.56
N LEU A 16 21.78 -8.18 1.60
CA LEU A 16 21.21 -8.50 2.90
C LEU A 16 19.69 -8.77 2.80
N LEU A 17 18.94 -7.87 2.12
CA LEU A 17 17.52 -8.00 1.91
C LEU A 17 17.18 -9.25 1.10
N LYS A 18 17.90 -9.50 0.02
CA LYS A 18 17.76 -10.74 -0.77
C LYS A 18 17.88 -11.97 0.11
N THR A 19 18.98 -12.08 0.85
CA THR A 19 19.23 -13.23 1.71
C THR A 19 18.12 -13.42 2.76
N ALA A 20 17.64 -12.33 3.36
CA ALA A 20 16.61 -12.39 4.39
C ALA A 20 15.25 -12.85 3.83
N LEU A 21 14.85 -12.30 2.67
CA LEU A 21 13.55 -12.58 2.05
C LEU A 21 13.52 -13.95 1.35
N GLU A 22 14.64 -14.40 0.77
CA GLU A 22 14.76 -15.75 0.20
C GLU A 22 14.67 -16.83 1.29
N ARG A 23 15.17 -16.57 2.51
CA ARG A 23 14.97 -17.46 3.67
C ARG A 23 13.51 -17.62 4.06
N ASP A 24 12.67 -16.63 3.75
CA ASP A 24 11.21 -16.68 3.97
C ASP A 24 10.48 -17.39 2.81
N GLY A 25 11.22 -17.90 1.83
CA GLY A 25 10.66 -18.63 0.68
C GLY A 25 10.13 -17.71 -0.44
N HIS A 26 10.58 -16.47 -0.51
CA HIS A 26 10.24 -15.55 -1.59
C HIS A 26 11.25 -15.60 -2.73
N GLN A 27 10.85 -15.19 -3.94
CA GLN A 27 11.78 -14.91 -5.04
C GLN A 27 12.10 -13.41 -5.03
N VAL A 28 13.39 -13.05 -5.13
CA VAL A 28 13.83 -11.66 -5.00
C VAL A 28 14.59 -11.23 -6.26
N SER A 29 14.12 -10.14 -6.88
CA SER A 29 14.82 -9.43 -7.95
C SER A 29 15.41 -8.14 -7.40
N LEU A 30 16.62 -7.79 -7.84
CA LEU A 30 17.37 -6.63 -7.36
C LEU A 30 17.60 -5.65 -8.51
N LEU A 31 17.39 -4.36 -8.24
CA LEU A 31 17.75 -3.25 -9.11
C LEU A 31 18.54 -2.21 -8.32
N ASP A 32 19.50 -1.56 -8.96
CA ASP A 32 20.40 -0.58 -8.34
C ASP A 32 19.92 0.88 -8.53
N ARG A 33 18.83 1.10 -9.25
CA ARG A 33 18.29 2.43 -9.56
C ARG A 33 16.82 2.40 -9.97
N GLY A 34 16.11 3.49 -9.68
CA GLY A 34 14.69 3.64 -10.03
C GLY A 34 14.41 3.54 -11.53
N GLY A 35 15.25 4.19 -12.37
CA GLY A 35 15.09 4.18 -13.82
C GLY A 35 15.16 2.80 -14.49
N ALA A 36 15.69 1.78 -13.79
CA ALA A 36 15.72 0.41 -14.28
C ALA A 36 14.39 -0.35 -14.09
N VAL A 37 13.46 0.18 -13.29
CA VAL A 37 12.16 -0.46 -13.06
C VAL A 37 11.31 -0.35 -14.32
N SER A 38 11.04 -1.49 -14.94
CA SER A 38 10.21 -1.64 -16.14
C SER A 38 8.80 -2.13 -15.80
N GLU A 39 7.90 -2.06 -16.78
CA GLU A 39 6.55 -2.63 -16.66
C GLU A 39 6.57 -4.14 -16.36
N ALA A 40 7.53 -4.88 -16.94
CA ALA A 40 7.69 -6.30 -16.66
C ALA A 40 8.01 -6.57 -15.17
N HIS A 41 8.84 -5.72 -14.55
CA HIS A 41 9.10 -5.80 -13.11
C HIS A 41 7.85 -5.51 -12.28
N CYS A 42 7.05 -4.51 -12.69
CA CYS A 42 5.81 -4.16 -11.99
C CYS A 42 4.75 -5.28 -12.04
N ARG A 43 4.64 -5.98 -13.17
CA ARG A 43 3.72 -7.12 -13.33
C ARG A 43 4.22 -8.37 -12.59
N TRP A 44 5.53 -8.55 -12.50
CA TRP A 44 6.13 -9.71 -11.84
C TRP A 44 6.07 -9.60 -10.31
N ALA A 45 6.16 -8.39 -9.75
CA ALA A 45 6.29 -8.17 -8.33
C ALA A 45 4.97 -8.29 -7.57
N ASP A 46 4.97 -9.05 -6.49
CA ASP A 46 3.90 -9.08 -5.46
C ASP A 46 4.14 -8.04 -4.36
N CYS A 47 5.36 -7.49 -4.28
CA CYS A 47 5.75 -6.41 -3.38
C CYS A 47 7.00 -5.71 -3.92
N ILE A 48 7.06 -4.38 -3.79
CA ILE A 48 8.22 -3.57 -4.18
C ILE A 48 8.77 -2.89 -2.94
N LEU A 49 10.06 -3.10 -2.65
CA LEU A 49 10.83 -2.33 -1.68
C LEU A 49 11.62 -1.28 -2.46
N LEU A 50 11.40 0.00 -2.16
CA LEU A 50 11.90 1.10 -2.97
C LEU A 50 12.62 2.11 -2.09
N ASP A 51 13.92 2.24 -2.27
CA ASP A 51 14.68 3.31 -1.61
C ASP A 51 14.24 4.68 -2.14
N VAL A 52 14.12 5.62 -1.22
CA VAL A 52 13.79 7.01 -1.56
C VAL A 52 15.01 7.75 -2.11
N MET A 53 16.18 7.54 -1.50
CA MET A 53 17.39 8.30 -1.79
C MET A 53 18.29 7.57 -2.77
N MET A 54 17.93 7.60 -4.05
CA MET A 54 18.76 7.03 -5.11
C MET A 54 19.29 8.09 -6.07
N PRO A 55 20.49 7.93 -6.61
CA PRO A 55 21.03 8.84 -7.62
C PRO A 55 20.23 8.79 -8.92
N GLY A 56 19.99 9.96 -9.50
CA GLY A 56 19.24 10.12 -10.74
C GLY A 56 17.72 10.22 -10.50
N GLU A 57 16.98 9.14 -10.73
CA GLU A 57 15.54 9.07 -10.44
C GLU A 57 15.34 8.58 -8.99
N ASP A 58 14.86 9.49 -8.12
CA ASP A 58 14.55 9.13 -6.73
C ASP A 58 13.36 8.18 -6.60
N GLY A 59 13.18 7.60 -5.39
CA GLY A 59 12.12 6.63 -5.14
C GLY A 59 10.71 7.20 -5.32
N PHE A 60 10.49 8.48 -5.01
CA PHE A 60 9.18 9.11 -5.19
C PHE A 60 8.83 9.32 -6.66
N ALA A 61 9.80 9.77 -7.46
CA ALA A 61 9.65 9.90 -8.91
C ALA A 61 9.41 8.52 -9.55
N THR A 62 10.18 7.51 -9.12
CA THR A 62 10.00 6.12 -9.55
C THR A 62 8.61 5.61 -9.20
N CYS A 63 8.15 5.76 -7.95
CA CYS A 63 6.82 5.36 -7.51
C CYS A 63 5.72 6.00 -8.35
N ARG A 64 5.78 7.31 -8.57
CA ARG A 64 4.82 8.06 -9.40
C ARG A 64 4.74 7.49 -10.82
N ARG A 65 5.89 7.17 -11.42
CA ARG A 65 5.97 6.61 -12.77
C ARG A 65 5.38 5.20 -12.86
N ILE A 66 5.68 4.35 -11.87
CA ILE A 66 5.29 2.94 -11.92
C ILE A 66 3.93 2.63 -11.28
N ARG A 67 3.35 3.55 -10.50
CA ARG A 67 2.15 3.27 -9.70
C ARG A 67 0.94 2.79 -10.52
N ALA A 68 0.76 3.34 -11.71
CA ALA A 68 -0.32 2.90 -12.60
C ALA A 68 -0.10 1.49 -13.19
N LEU A 69 1.14 1.00 -13.18
CA LEU A 69 1.55 -0.29 -13.72
C LEU A 69 1.69 -1.38 -12.64
N ALA A 70 1.94 -0.96 -11.39
CA ALA A 70 2.19 -1.86 -10.27
C ALA A 70 0.92 -2.00 -9.42
N ALA A 71 0.22 -3.12 -9.48
CA ALA A 71 -0.92 -3.42 -8.61
C ALA A 71 -0.49 -3.82 -7.19
N CYS A 72 0.78 -4.19 -7.00
CA CYS A 72 1.33 -4.65 -5.72
C CYS A 72 1.67 -3.49 -4.76
N PRO A 73 1.83 -3.75 -3.44
CA PRO A 73 2.27 -2.75 -2.48
C PRO A 73 3.70 -2.28 -2.78
N ILE A 74 3.91 -0.96 -2.59
CA ILE A 74 5.20 -0.31 -2.65
C ILE A 74 5.55 0.20 -1.25
N LEU A 75 6.60 -0.36 -0.66
CA LEU A 75 7.13 0.04 0.65
C LEU A 75 8.37 0.88 0.44
N PHE A 76 8.35 2.12 0.92
CA PHE A 76 9.51 2.99 0.87
C PHE A 76 10.52 2.64 1.96
N LEU A 77 11.81 2.65 1.58
CA LEU A 77 12.93 2.63 2.51
C LEU A 77 13.49 4.07 2.55
N THR A 78 13.48 4.72 3.70
CA THR A 78 13.83 6.16 3.78
C THR A 78 14.72 6.48 4.97
N ALA A 79 15.52 7.55 4.87
CA ALA A 79 16.27 8.07 6.00
C ALA A 79 15.34 8.83 6.97
N LYS A 80 15.60 8.73 8.28
CA LYS A 80 14.77 9.26 9.38
C LYS A 80 14.52 10.78 9.34
N THR A 81 15.30 11.53 8.56
CA THR A 81 15.22 12.99 8.45
C THR A 81 14.11 13.51 7.53
N GLU A 82 13.31 12.61 6.95
CA GLU A 82 12.36 12.97 5.88
C GLU A 82 10.88 12.74 6.27
N GLU A 83 10.52 12.92 7.55
CA GLU A 83 9.11 12.81 7.99
C GLU A 83 8.15 13.68 7.15
N ALA A 84 8.60 14.84 6.68
CA ALA A 84 7.83 15.67 5.76
C ALA A 84 7.62 15.03 4.37
N ASN A 85 8.53 14.16 3.93
CA ASN A 85 8.46 13.46 2.64
C ASN A 85 7.66 12.16 2.72
N VAL A 86 7.48 11.57 3.90
CA VAL A 86 6.66 10.37 4.11
C VAL A 86 5.20 10.64 3.73
N LEU A 87 4.65 11.77 4.17
CA LEU A 87 3.29 12.20 3.79
C LEU A 87 3.17 12.41 2.27
N THR A 88 4.23 12.94 1.66
CA THR A 88 4.30 13.11 0.20
C THR A 88 4.35 11.76 -0.51
N GLY A 89 5.15 10.81 -0.05
CA GLY A 89 5.30 9.47 -0.65
C GLY A 89 4.03 8.65 -0.62
N LEU A 90 3.28 8.69 0.49
CA LEU A 90 1.99 8.02 0.61
C LEU A 90 0.92 8.70 -0.25
N GLY A 91 0.97 10.03 -0.37
CA GLY A 91 0.13 10.80 -1.30
C GLY A 91 0.42 10.48 -2.77
N LEU A 92 1.62 9.98 -3.09
CA LEU A 92 2.04 9.54 -4.43
C LEU A 92 1.71 8.07 -4.75
N GLY A 93 1.09 7.35 -3.80
CA GLY A 93 0.64 5.97 -4.01
C GLY A 93 1.54 4.90 -3.39
N GLY A 94 2.46 5.26 -2.49
CA GLY A 94 3.15 4.32 -1.61
C GLY A 94 2.17 3.72 -0.59
N ASP A 95 2.42 2.49 -0.18
CA ASP A 95 1.53 1.73 0.71
C ASP A 95 2.03 1.72 2.16
N ASP A 96 3.35 1.80 2.36
CA ASP A 96 3.99 1.82 3.68
C ASP A 96 5.40 2.42 3.55
N TYR A 97 6.03 2.70 4.69
CA TYR A 97 7.41 3.17 4.73
C TYR A 97 8.17 2.53 5.90
N LEU A 98 9.49 2.44 5.76
CA LEU A 98 10.39 1.93 6.78
C LEU A 98 11.62 2.83 6.87
N SER A 99 11.84 3.45 8.05
CA SER A 99 12.94 4.37 8.27
C SER A 99 14.28 3.65 8.43
N LYS A 100 15.29 4.02 7.66
CA LYS A 100 16.69 3.59 7.84
C LYS A 100 17.34 4.32 9.05
N PRO A 101 18.08 3.64 9.94
CA PRO A 101 18.32 2.20 9.95
C PRO A 101 17.15 1.40 10.54
N PHE A 102 16.80 0.28 9.90
CA PHE A 102 15.74 -0.61 10.36
C PHE A 102 16.27 -1.98 10.75
N ARG A 103 15.46 -2.72 11.51
CA ARG A 103 15.75 -4.13 11.82
C ARG A 103 15.21 -5.01 10.68
N ILE A 104 15.98 -6.00 10.26
CA ILE A 104 15.55 -6.96 9.23
C ILE A 104 14.25 -7.68 9.64
N ALA A 105 14.07 -7.98 10.94
CA ALA A 105 12.85 -8.58 11.45
C ALA A 105 11.62 -7.69 11.24
N GLU A 106 11.76 -6.37 11.39
CA GLU A 106 10.69 -5.40 11.13
C GLU A 106 10.31 -5.37 9.65
N LEU A 107 11.30 -5.25 8.76
CA LEU A 107 11.07 -5.30 7.31
C LEU A 107 10.33 -6.60 6.91
N ARG A 108 10.81 -7.75 7.37
CA ARG A 108 10.18 -9.05 7.10
C ARG A 108 8.73 -9.11 7.60
N ALA A 109 8.46 -8.57 8.81
CA ALA A 109 7.11 -8.51 9.36
C ALA A 109 6.17 -7.65 8.50
N ARG A 110 6.64 -6.48 8.03
CA ARG A 110 5.87 -5.58 7.15
C ARG A 110 5.61 -6.23 5.80
N VAL A 111 6.63 -6.78 5.15
CA VAL A 111 6.48 -7.52 3.89
C VAL A 111 5.48 -8.67 4.05
N ALA A 112 5.62 -9.49 5.10
CA ALA A 112 4.69 -10.58 5.37
C ALA A 112 3.25 -10.08 5.63
N ALA A 113 3.08 -8.95 6.32
CA ALA A 113 1.78 -8.33 6.53
C ALA A 113 1.14 -7.90 5.22
N HIS A 114 1.87 -7.25 4.31
CA HIS A 114 1.38 -6.85 3.01
C HIS A 114 1.07 -8.05 2.09
N LEU A 115 1.88 -9.11 2.11
CA LEU A 115 1.66 -10.32 1.32
C LEU A 115 0.52 -11.21 1.85
N ARG A 116 0.37 -11.35 3.19
CA ARG A 116 -0.64 -12.21 3.82
C ARG A 116 -2.09 -11.83 3.49
N ARG A 117 -2.34 -10.59 3.14
CA ARG A 117 -3.67 -10.09 2.77
C ARG A 117 -4.19 -10.70 1.49
N GLU A 118 -3.30 -11.18 0.61
CA GLU A 118 -3.70 -11.86 -0.62
C GLU A 118 -4.37 -13.21 -0.38
N SER A 119 -3.99 -13.92 0.68
CA SER A 119 -4.40 -15.31 0.90
C SER A 119 -5.68 -15.48 1.73
N ARG A 120 -6.27 -14.40 2.29
CA ARG A 120 -7.38 -14.48 3.27
C ARG A 120 -8.75 -14.02 2.79
N ALA A 121 -8.93 -13.63 1.55
CA ALA A 121 -10.24 -13.19 1.06
C ALA A 121 -11.18 -14.38 0.82
N PRO A 122 -12.36 -14.45 1.48
CA PRO A 122 -13.40 -15.38 1.10
C PRO A 122 -13.98 -14.98 -0.27
N ARG A 123 -14.35 -15.98 -1.07
CA ARG A 123 -15.00 -15.81 -2.39
C ARG A 123 -16.35 -15.12 -2.23
N SER A 124 -16.40 -13.82 -2.27
CA SER A 124 -17.67 -13.09 -2.33
C SER A 124 -17.49 -11.68 -2.92
N ARG A 125 -18.53 -11.21 -3.56
CA ARG A 125 -18.68 -9.81 -3.97
C ARG A 125 -19.47 -9.07 -2.90
N ILE A 126 -19.01 -7.88 -2.55
CA ILE A 126 -19.73 -6.96 -1.66
C ILE A 126 -20.26 -5.82 -2.52
N ARG A 127 -21.58 -5.66 -2.58
CA ARG A 127 -22.21 -4.49 -3.19
C ARG A 127 -22.57 -3.49 -2.10
N ARG A 128 -22.00 -2.28 -2.20
CA ARG A 128 -22.22 -1.25 -1.18
C ARG A 128 -22.10 0.18 -1.75
N GLY A 129 -23.13 1.00 -1.53
CA GLY A 129 -23.10 2.44 -1.88
C GLY A 129 -22.83 2.70 -3.37
N GLY A 130 -23.38 1.86 -4.28
CA GLY A 130 -23.16 2.00 -5.72
C GLY A 130 -21.83 1.41 -6.23
N LEU A 131 -21.07 0.75 -5.34
CA LEU A 131 -19.80 0.08 -5.67
C LEU A 131 -19.94 -1.43 -5.53
N ASP A 132 -19.32 -2.16 -6.45
CA ASP A 132 -19.15 -3.60 -6.41
C ASP A 132 -17.67 -3.91 -6.07
N PHE A 133 -17.44 -4.47 -4.89
CA PHE A 133 -16.12 -4.92 -4.44
C PHE A 133 -15.95 -6.39 -4.82
N ASP A 134 -15.03 -6.68 -5.70
CA ASP A 134 -14.58 -8.03 -5.98
C ASP A 134 -13.45 -8.38 -5.01
N LEU A 135 -13.71 -9.30 -4.08
CA LEU A 135 -12.75 -9.67 -3.04
C LEU A 135 -11.68 -10.66 -3.55
N GLU A 136 -11.95 -11.34 -4.66
CA GLU A 136 -11.00 -12.24 -5.32
C GLU A 136 -9.99 -11.46 -6.15
N GLU A 137 -10.48 -10.57 -7.02
CA GLU A 137 -9.65 -9.75 -7.89
C GLU A 137 -9.12 -8.50 -7.18
N ARG A 138 -9.62 -8.19 -5.96
CA ARG A 138 -9.34 -6.96 -5.21
C ARG A 138 -9.59 -5.71 -6.05
N ALA A 139 -10.65 -5.76 -6.79
CA ALA A 139 -11.08 -4.69 -7.66
C ALA A 139 -12.37 -4.07 -7.14
N VAL A 140 -12.57 -2.80 -7.46
CA VAL A 140 -13.82 -2.07 -7.18
C VAL A 140 -14.35 -1.57 -8.49
N TYR A 141 -15.65 -1.72 -8.68
CA TYR A 141 -16.35 -1.25 -9.87
C TYR A 141 -17.46 -0.30 -9.48
N CYS A 142 -17.67 0.72 -10.31
CA CYS A 142 -18.86 1.57 -10.27
C CYS A 142 -19.69 1.26 -11.53
N GLY A 143 -20.71 0.41 -11.40
CA GLY A 143 -21.35 -0.22 -12.55
C GLY A 143 -20.38 -1.15 -13.28
N GLU A 144 -20.11 -0.89 -14.58
CA GLU A 144 -19.14 -1.65 -15.37
C GLU A 144 -17.74 -1.04 -15.39
N GLU A 145 -17.56 0.18 -14.86
CA GLU A 145 -16.30 0.92 -14.87
C GLU A 145 -15.42 0.57 -13.67
N PRO A 146 -14.16 0.16 -13.90
CA PRO A 146 -13.24 -0.13 -12.81
C PRO A 146 -12.79 1.15 -12.11
N LEU A 147 -12.86 1.17 -10.78
CA LEU A 147 -12.28 2.22 -9.94
C LEU A 147 -10.85 1.85 -9.56
N HIS A 148 -9.88 2.53 -10.13
CA HIS A 148 -8.47 2.25 -9.92
C HIS A 148 -7.99 2.69 -8.52
N LEU A 149 -8.10 1.79 -7.55
CA LEU A 149 -7.55 1.96 -6.22
C LEU A 149 -6.19 1.25 -6.12
N THR A 150 -5.27 1.84 -5.36
CA THR A 150 -4.08 1.09 -4.93
C THR A 150 -4.51 -0.01 -3.97
N ARG A 151 -3.61 -0.95 -3.68
CA ARG A 151 -3.90 -2.07 -2.78
C ARG A 151 -4.32 -1.61 -1.39
N SER A 152 -3.61 -0.64 -0.79
CA SER A 152 -3.95 -0.08 0.51
C SER A 152 -5.26 0.69 0.47
N GLU A 153 -5.48 1.48 -0.57
CA GLU A 153 -6.76 2.19 -0.77
C GLU A 153 -7.94 1.20 -0.90
N TYR A 154 -7.75 0.12 -1.69
CA TYR A 154 -8.75 -0.95 -1.78
C TYR A 154 -9.03 -1.57 -0.41
N ALA A 155 -7.99 -1.95 0.34
CA ALA A 155 -8.15 -2.62 1.62
C ALA A 155 -8.86 -1.72 2.66
N ILE A 156 -8.52 -0.43 2.71
CA ILE A 156 -9.20 0.56 3.56
C ILE A 156 -10.66 0.71 3.12
N CYS A 157 -10.89 0.89 1.84
CA CYS A 157 -12.23 1.08 1.27
C CYS A 157 -13.13 -0.14 1.53
N ALA A 158 -12.61 -1.35 1.27
CA ALA A 158 -13.31 -2.61 1.52
C ALA A 158 -13.59 -2.85 3.01
N HIS A 159 -12.62 -2.52 3.90
CA HIS A 159 -12.81 -2.63 5.34
C HIS A 159 -13.96 -1.73 5.83
N LEU A 160 -13.97 -0.46 5.43
CA LEU A 160 -15.04 0.47 5.80
C LEU A 160 -16.38 0.07 5.20
N ALA A 161 -16.41 -0.37 3.93
CA ALA A 161 -17.64 -0.80 3.24
C ALA A 161 -18.23 -2.09 3.84
N ALA A 162 -17.40 -2.98 4.37
CA ALA A 162 -17.84 -4.19 5.04
C ALA A 162 -18.54 -3.91 6.39
N HIS A 163 -18.28 -2.73 7.00
CA HIS A 163 -18.81 -2.36 8.31
C HIS A 163 -19.55 -1.00 8.23
N PRO A 164 -20.69 -0.94 7.51
CA PRO A 164 -21.40 0.32 7.31
C PRO A 164 -21.90 0.90 8.64
N ALA A 165 -21.88 2.22 8.74
CA ALA A 165 -22.23 3.00 9.92
C ALA A 165 -21.28 2.85 11.13
N GLN A 166 -20.39 1.87 11.13
CA GLN A 166 -19.39 1.73 12.19
C GLN A 166 -18.28 2.76 11.98
N THR A 167 -17.92 3.46 13.06
CA THR A 167 -16.80 4.41 13.08
C THR A 167 -15.54 3.70 13.52
N PHE A 168 -14.45 3.90 12.79
CA PHE A 168 -13.13 3.38 13.11
C PHE A 168 -12.15 4.54 13.32
N THR A 169 -11.30 4.43 14.34
CA THR A 169 -10.17 5.34 14.50
C THR A 169 -9.11 5.06 13.42
N LYS A 170 -8.17 5.98 13.25
CA LYS A 170 -7.06 5.77 12.29
C LYS A 170 -6.23 4.55 12.66
N GLU A 171 -5.99 4.36 13.95
CA GLU A 171 -5.26 3.23 14.51
C GLU A 171 -6.00 1.91 14.22
N GLN A 172 -7.31 1.86 14.44
CA GLN A 172 -8.12 0.68 14.13
C GLN A 172 -8.12 0.34 12.64
N ILE A 173 -8.22 1.35 11.76
CA ILE A 173 -8.12 1.14 10.32
C ILE A 173 -6.73 0.63 9.96
N TYR A 174 -5.69 1.24 10.52
CA TYR A 174 -4.31 0.82 10.29
C TYR A 174 -4.11 -0.63 10.72
N GLU A 175 -4.49 -0.99 11.94
CA GLU A 175 -4.38 -2.35 12.47
C GLU A 175 -5.14 -3.38 11.62
N ALA A 176 -6.38 -3.07 11.26
CA ALA A 176 -7.22 -3.96 10.45
C ALA A 176 -6.66 -4.16 9.05
N VAL A 177 -6.10 -3.10 8.46
CA VAL A 177 -5.58 -3.10 7.10
C VAL A 177 -4.10 -3.48 7.06
N PHE A 178 -3.25 -3.08 7.98
CA PHE A 178 -1.80 -3.25 7.96
C PHE A 178 -1.23 -4.20 9.03
N GLY A 179 -2.05 -4.65 9.99
CA GLY A 179 -1.65 -5.56 11.07
C GLY A 179 -1.04 -4.80 12.26
N PHE A 180 -1.00 -5.48 13.40
CA PHE A 180 -0.48 -4.91 14.64
C PHE A 180 1.05 -4.90 14.60
N ASP A 181 1.65 -3.70 14.54
CA ASP A 181 3.05 -3.48 14.90
C ASP A 181 3.12 -2.16 15.67
N GLY A 182 3.51 -2.20 16.93
CA GLY A 182 3.34 -1.13 17.94
C GLY A 182 4.05 0.20 17.69
N THR A 183 4.42 0.49 16.44
CA THR A 183 5.05 1.75 15.99
C THR A 183 4.34 2.36 14.77
N ALA A 184 3.10 1.95 14.48
CA ALA A 184 2.37 2.35 13.29
C ALA A 184 2.04 3.84 13.28
N ASP A 185 2.51 4.57 12.28
CA ASP A 185 2.08 5.94 12.03
C ASP A 185 0.69 5.94 11.35
N SER A 186 -0.34 6.12 12.16
CA SER A 186 -1.73 6.21 11.71
C SER A 186 -2.00 7.45 10.84
N SER A 187 -1.04 8.37 10.70
CA SER A 187 -1.16 9.58 9.85
C SER A 187 -1.33 9.21 8.37
N ALA A 188 -0.73 8.10 7.94
CA ALA A 188 -0.87 7.54 6.59
C ALA A 188 -2.33 7.30 6.18
N ILE A 189 -3.19 6.90 7.13
CA ILE A 189 -4.62 6.70 6.89
C ILE A 189 -5.30 7.96 6.37
N THR A 190 -4.89 9.13 6.86
CA THR A 190 -5.48 10.41 6.43
C THR A 190 -5.22 10.67 4.93
N GLU A 191 -4.02 10.41 4.45
CA GLU A 191 -3.67 10.57 3.03
C GLU A 191 -4.35 9.51 2.16
N HIS A 192 -4.40 8.26 2.59
CA HIS A 192 -5.13 7.22 1.87
C HIS A 192 -6.63 7.59 1.75
N ILE A 193 -7.27 8.03 2.83
CA ILE A 193 -8.69 8.46 2.81
C ILE A 193 -8.90 9.64 1.86
N LYS A 194 -7.99 10.60 1.83
CA LYS A 194 -8.03 11.74 0.90
C LYS A 194 -7.98 11.27 -0.55
N ASN A 195 -7.07 10.36 -0.88
CA ASN A 195 -6.91 9.79 -2.22
C ASN A 195 -8.13 8.96 -2.63
N ILE A 196 -8.62 8.10 -1.74
CA ILE A 196 -9.85 7.32 -1.97
C ILE A 196 -11.02 8.26 -2.27
N ARG A 197 -11.23 9.30 -1.45
CA ARG A 197 -12.30 10.27 -1.66
C ARG A 197 -12.19 11.01 -2.99
N ALA A 198 -10.97 11.35 -3.43
CA ALA A 198 -10.77 11.99 -4.73
C ALA A 198 -11.22 11.06 -5.87
N LYS A 199 -10.86 9.78 -5.81
CA LYS A 199 -11.23 8.77 -6.81
C LYS A 199 -12.75 8.47 -6.78
N LEU A 200 -13.35 8.36 -5.60
CA LEU A 200 -14.79 8.15 -5.45
C LEU A 200 -15.60 9.33 -5.98
N ARG A 201 -15.16 10.57 -5.73
CA ARG A 201 -15.82 11.77 -6.26
C ARG A 201 -15.77 11.83 -7.79
N ALA A 202 -14.72 11.33 -8.41
CA ALA A 202 -14.62 11.27 -9.87
C ALA A 202 -15.73 10.42 -10.50
N VAL A 203 -16.28 9.45 -9.75
CA VAL A 203 -17.42 8.61 -10.15
C VAL A 203 -18.74 9.04 -9.46
N GLY A 204 -18.80 10.25 -8.91
CA GLY A 204 -20.02 10.83 -8.31
C GLY A 204 -20.38 10.30 -6.92
N LEU A 205 -19.47 9.60 -6.22
CA LEU A 205 -19.72 8.96 -4.93
C LEU A 205 -18.95 9.63 -3.79
N SER A 206 -19.53 9.63 -2.57
CA SER A 206 -18.88 10.17 -1.37
C SER A 206 -19.29 9.40 -0.10
N PRO A 207 -19.10 8.07 -0.05
CA PRO A 207 -19.63 7.26 1.04
C PRO A 207 -18.80 7.33 2.33
N ILE A 208 -17.57 7.85 2.29
CA ILE A 208 -16.72 7.93 3.47
C ILE A 208 -16.91 9.25 4.19
N GLN A 209 -17.39 9.20 5.42
CA GLN A 209 -17.55 10.36 6.29
C GLN A 209 -16.44 10.47 7.32
N THR A 210 -16.09 11.72 7.69
CA THR A 210 -15.24 12.00 8.84
C THR A 210 -16.10 12.16 10.08
N VAL A 211 -15.78 11.43 11.14
CA VAL A 211 -16.33 11.65 12.48
C VAL A 211 -15.26 12.43 13.25
N TRP A 212 -15.51 13.73 13.42
CA TRP A 212 -14.54 14.66 14.01
C TRP A 212 -14.09 14.21 15.40
N GLY A 213 -12.77 14.24 15.62
CA GLY A 213 -12.16 13.79 16.85
C GLY A 213 -12.10 12.26 17.05
N VAL A 214 -12.69 11.45 16.13
CA VAL A 214 -12.75 9.99 16.25
C VAL A 214 -12.07 9.31 15.07
N GLY A 215 -12.53 9.52 13.83
CA GLY A 215 -12.00 8.81 12.67
C GLY A 215 -12.91 8.82 11.45
N TYR A 216 -13.12 7.66 10.84
CA TYR A 216 -13.86 7.54 9.59
C TYR A 216 -14.92 6.44 9.67
N LYS A 217 -16.00 6.61 8.90
CA LYS A 217 -17.05 5.60 8.73
C LYS A 217 -17.52 5.55 7.27
N TRP A 218 -18.07 4.40 6.89
CA TRP A 218 -18.86 4.27 5.66
C TRP A 218 -20.31 4.65 5.93
N GLU A 219 -20.86 5.53 5.14
CA GLU A 219 -22.27 5.91 5.25
C GLU A 219 -23.15 4.77 4.73
N SER A 220 -24.17 4.41 5.51
CA SER A 220 -25.23 3.51 5.02
C SER A 220 -26.12 4.33 4.09
N ALA A 221 -26.15 3.96 2.81
CA ALA A 221 -27.16 4.43 1.89
C ALA A 221 -28.50 3.77 2.21
#